data_688e90d1bf9ee21a29746f3604d0d877
#
_entry.id   688e90d1bf9ee21a29746f3604d0d877
#
_cell.length_a   1.000
_cell.length_b   1.000
_cell.length_c   1.000
_cell.angle_alpha   90.00
_cell.angle_beta   90.00
_cell.angle_gamma   90.00
#
_symmetry.space_group_name_H-M   'P 1'
#
loop_
_entity.id
_entity.type
_entity.pdbx_description
1 polymer ?
#
loop_
_entity_poly.entity_id
_entity_poly.type
_entity_poly.pdbx_seq_one_letter_code
_entity_poly.pdbx_strand_id
1 'polypeptide(L)'
;MAMPESGEVADERRGTATADPAVAVERSEADGGFKGGGQQQRSRFEAGSMPGMFGEKGEPSLLGASEPGAGISWEKGEQLRRYAVGLMSGTSVDGIDAAAVEIIGVPGGDGGVSVRLLAFENKPYPADVRREIFELFDPARATVDRVGAMNVRLGRLYADAALSVIGKAGLSPADVSVVGSHGQTIYHAPEAGFTVQIGEGAVIAARTGIPCVSDFRPADLAVGGQGAPLVPFTEYLLYREPDRTLLLQNIGGIGNVTVIPAGCGPEDVYAFDTGPGNMLIDGVASLVTGGALAMDAGGALAARGSANETLLGELRQDAYYALPVPKSTGRERFGADYLERIVRRGRELGLSDADLAATVTRLTAWSIGDAYDRFIAARYAADLMIVGGGGSYNPVLMRDLAAEMAARGVTVATQEAVGGSSDAKEAIAFALLADYAMARQPANLPAATGAARPAVLGRSRTEHSTRLGLQARQALLERGYSRVRAQ
;
A
#
# COMPACT_ATOMS: atom_id res chain seq x y z
N MET A 1 -5.00 66.52 10.38
CA MET A 1 -5.92 67.13 9.42
C MET A 1 -6.85 66.02 8.96
N ALA A 2 -7.92 65.89 9.66
CA ALA A 2 -9.33 66.08 9.26
C ALA A 2 -9.86 64.92 8.43
N MET A 3 -10.69 64.10 9.07
CA MET A 3 -11.81 63.35 8.47
C MET A 3 -12.86 64.34 7.92
N PRO A 4 -13.82 63.92 7.08
CA PRO A 4 -15.14 63.50 7.55
C PRO A 4 -15.66 62.28 6.79
N GLU A 5 -16.35 61.36 7.48
CA GLU A 5 -17.77 61.14 7.86
C GLU A 5 -18.79 61.01 6.69
N SER A 6 -19.46 59.86 6.78
CA SER A 6 -20.90 59.54 6.72
C SER A 6 -21.56 59.29 5.35
N GLY A 7 -22.37 58.18 5.33
CA GLY A 7 -23.44 57.95 4.38
C GLY A 7 -24.02 56.57 4.43
N GLU A 8 -24.94 56.29 5.35
CA GLU A 8 -25.90 55.18 5.34
C GLU A 8 -26.82 55.26 4.11
N VAL A 9 -27.15 54.13 3.51
CA VAL A 9 -28.54 53.80 3.10
C VAL A 9 -28.71 52.29 3.02
N ALA A 10 -29.68 51.80 3.78
CA ALA A 10 -30.24 50.46 3.74
C ALA A 10 -31.05 50.22 2.44
N ASP A 11 -31.15 48.99 1.96
CA ASP A 11 -32.46 48.33 1.85
C ASP A 11 -32.36 46.84 1.40
N GLU A 12 -33.28 46.13 1.97
CA GLU A 12 -33.73 44.76 1.89
C GLU A 12 -33.61 44.04 0.53
N ARG A 13 -33.26 42.74 0.58
CA ARG A 13 -34.18 41.69 0.06
C ARG A 13 -33.79 40.29 0.57
N ARG A 14 -34.78 39.67 1.19
CA ARG A 14 -34.84 38.29 1.67
C ARG A 14 -34.68 37.28 0.51
N GLY A 15 -33.90 36.22 0.73
CA GLY A 15 -33.86 35.01 -0.06
C GLY A 15 -33.68 33.81 0.85
N THR A 16 -34.75 33.07 1.06
CA THR A 16 -34.90 31.90 1.89
C THR A 16 -34.07 30.74 1.34
N ALA A 17 -33.10 30.25 2.10
CA ALA A 17 -32.48 28.95 1.84
C ALA A 17 -33.14 27.91 2.75
N THR A 18 -33.78 26.95 2.13
CA THR A 18 -34.42 25.76 2.71
C THR A 18 -33.37 24.80 3.22
N ALA A 19 -33.52 24.42 4.48
CA ALA A 19 -32.73 23.37 5.13
C ALA A 19 -33.13 22.00 4.61
N ASP A 20 -32.14 21.15 4.35
CA ASP A 20 -32.31 19.74 4.01
C ASP A 20 -32.45 18.89 5.28
N PRO A 21 -33.33 17.88 5.32
CA PRO A 21 -33.65 17.17 6.55
C PRO A 21 -32.67 16.05 6.86
N ALA A 22 -32.26 16.01 8.10
CA ALA A 22 -31.52 14.93 8.72
C ALA A 22 -32.29 13.60 8.66
N VAL A 23 -31.68 12.55 8.10
CA VAL A 23 -32.15 11.18 8.19
C VAL A 23 -31.79 10.62 9.57
N ALA A 24 -32.79 10.44 10.41
CA ALA A 24 -32.70 9.72 11.67
C ALA A 24 -32.64 8.20 11.39
N VAL A 25 -31.57 7.55 11.82
CA VAL A 25 -31.49 6.08 11.88
C VAL A 25 -31.92 5.65 13.28
N GLU A 26 -33.05 4.98 13.34
CA GLU A 26 -33.57 4.33 14.55
C GLU A 26 -32.63 3.20 15.01
N ARG A 27 -32.34 3.19 16.30
CA ARG A 27 -31.67 2.11 17.00
C ARG A 27 -32.70 1.02 17.32
N SER A 28 -32.43 -0.20 16.87
CA SER A 28 -33.01 -1.39 17.50
C SER A 28 -31.94 -2.08 18.33
N GLU A 29 -32.14 -2.07 19.64
CA GLU A 29 -31.43 -2.88 20.60
C GLU A 29 -31.87 -4.33 20.43
N ALA A 30 -30.93 -5.24 20.23
CA ALA A 30 -31.13 -6.68 20.43
C ALA A 30 -29.92 -7.23 21.17
N ASP A 31 -30.15 -7.45 22.46
CA ASP A 31 -29.32 -8.24 23.36
C ASP A 31 -29.27 -9.70 22.88
N GLY A 32 -28.08 -10.26 22.71
CA GLY A 32 -27.90 -11.67 22.34
C GLY A 32 -26.49 -12.12 22.61
N GLY A 33 -26.22 -12.57 23.82
CA GLY A 33 -24.94 -13.16 24.19
C GLY A 33 -24.59 -14.40 23.39
N PHE A 34 -23.41 -14.42 22.81
CA PHE A 34 -22.80 -15.63 22.25
C PHE A 34 -21.47 -15.90 22.93
N LYS A 35 -21.48 -16.96 23.80
CA LYS A 35 -20.29 -17.70 24.19
C LYS A 35 -19.98 -18.72 23.10
N GLY A 36 -18.78 -18.69 22.56
CA GLY A 36 -18.34 -19.74 21.64
C GLY A 36 -16.90 -19.55 21.23
N GLY A 37 -15.98 -20.22 21.91
CA GLY A 37 -14.59 -20.31 21.50
C GLY A 37 -14.47 -21.10 20.20
N GLY A 38 -13.87 -20.51 19.19
CA GLY A 38 -13.50 -21.16 17.94
C GLY A 38 -12.00 -21.00 17.72
N GLN A 39 -11.24 -22.04 18.01
CA GLN A 39 -9.86 -22.16 17.56
C GLN A 39 -9.85 -22.18 16.03
N GLN A 40 -9.24 -21.22 15.41
CA GLN A 40 -8.92 -21.28 13.98
C GLN A 40 -7.84 -22.33 13.76
N GLN A 41 -8.25 -23.49 13.27
CA GLN A 41 -7.34 -24.45 12.65
C GLN A 41 -6.81 -23.85 11.33
N ARG A 42 -5.53 -23.51 11.32
CA ARG A 42 -4.79 -23.29 10.06
C ARG A 42 -4.66 -24.64 9.37
N SER A 43 -5.42 -24.85 8.29
CA SER A 43 -5.22 -25.98 7.38
C SER A 43 -3.89 -25.78 6.65
N ARG A 44 -2.92 -26.66 6.94
CA ARG A 44 -1.75 -26.87 6.07
C ARG A 44 -2.28 -27.53 4.79
N PHE A 45 -2.23 -26.80 3.68
CA PHE A 45 -2.32 -27.43 2.37
C PHE A 45 -0.94 -27.94 1.99
N GLU A 46 -0.81 -29.25 1.88
CA GLU A 46 0.32 -29.90 1.26
C GLU A 46 0.32 -29.59 -0.25
N ALA A 47 1.41 -29.00 -0.74
CA ALA A 47 1.62 -28.73 -2.14
C ALA A 47 1.78 -30.05 -2.91
N GLY A 48 0.80 -30.37 -3.74
CA GLY A 48 0.92 -31.42 -4.75
C GLY A 48 1.99 -31.02 -5.77
N SER A 49 3.02 -31.85 -5.87
CA SER A 49 4.16 -31.69 -6.77
C SER A 49 3.74 -31.78 -8.24
N MET A 50 3.98 -30.70 -9.01
CA MET A 50 4.15 -30.78 -10.45
C MET A 50 5.64 -30.94 -10.78
N PRO A 51 6.01 -31.78 -11.76
CA PRO A 51 7.41 -32.12 -11.99
C PRO A 51 8.14 -31.08 -12.84
N GLY A 52 9.23 -30.61 -12.30
CA GLY A 52 10.47 -30.31 -13.00
C GLY A 52 10.57 -29.07 -13.88
N MET A 53 10.95 -27.95 -13.28
CA MET A 53 11.71 -26.92 -14.00
C MET A 53 12.50 -25.95 -13.08
N PHE A 54 12.98 -26.38 -11.93
CA PHE A 54 13.98 -25.59 -11.19
C PHE A 54 14.90 -26.54 -10.41
N GLY A 55 16.21 -26.31 -10.53
CA GLY A 55 17.26 -27.07 -9.90
C GLY A 55 17.26 -26.99 -8.38
N GLU A 56 17.83 -27.98 -7.76
CA GLU A 56 17.91 -28.19 -6.32
C GLU A 56 18.60 -27.06 -5.55
N LYS A 57 18.05 -26.76 -4.35
CA LYS A 57 18.62 -25.96 -3.26
C LYS A 57 18.82 -24.47 -3.56
N GLY A 58 17.74 -23.72 -3.49
CA GLY A 58 17.76 -22.25 -3.49
C GLY A 58 18.08 -21.69 -2.11
N GLU A 59 19.17 -20.97 -1.97
CA GLU A 59 19.36 -19.94 -0.97
C GLU A 59 18.28 -18.85 -1.15
N PRO A 60 17.86 -18.11 -0.10
CA PRO A 60 16.82 -17.10 -0.23
C PRO A 60 17.24 -16.02 -1.25
N SER A 61 16.44 -15.82 -2.30
CA SER A 61 16.73 -14.90 -3.38
C SER A 61 16.78 -13.44 -2.89
N LEU A 62 17.83 -12.74 -3.28
CA LEU A 62 17.97 -11.30 -3.10
C LEU A 62 17.06 -10.59 -4.10
N LEU A 63 16.10 -9.80 -3.63
CA LEU A 63 15.35 -8.87 -4.46
C LEU A 63 16.28 -7.73 -4.91
N GLY A 64 16.40 -7.52 -6.21
CA GLY A 64 17.12 -6.35 -6.74
C GLY A 64 18.58 -6.56 -7.18
N ALA A 65 19.01 -7.79 -7.50
CA ALA A 65 20.32 -8.01 -8.11
C ALA A 65 20.17 -8.51 -9.54
N SER A 66 20.22 -7.62 -10.54
CA SER A 66 20.67 -7.98 -11.87
C SER A 66 22.19 -8.19 -11.80
N GLU A 67 22.72 -9.32 -12.29
CA GLU A 67 24.16 -9.49 -12.45
C GLU A 67 24.72 -8.33 -13.31
N PRO A 68 25.84 -7.69 -12.90
CA PRO A 68 26.40 -6.61 -13.68
C PRO A 68 26.89 -7.15 -15.03
N GLY A 69 26.32 -6.60 -16.10
CA GLY A 69 26.84 -6.80 -17.46
C GLY A 69 28.31 -6.44 -17.51
N ALA A 70 29.11 -7.28 -18.16
CA ALA A 70 30.56 -7.19 -18.27
C ALA A 70 31.04 -5.77 -18.64
N GLY A 71 31.74 -5.11 -17.71
CA GLY A 71 32.48 -3.91 -18.10
C GLY A 71 32.85 -2.90 -17.03
N ILE A 72 32.60 -3.11 -15.73
CA ILE A 72 33.17 -2.24 -14.69
C ILE A 72 33.74 -3.10 -13.56
N SER A 73 35.05 -3.22 -13.48
CA SER A 73 35.75 -3.82 -12.35
C SER A 73 35.66 -2.87 -11.16
N TRP A 74 34.73 -3.15 -10.25
CA TRP A 74 34.74 -2.54 -8.93
C TRP A 74 35.83 -3.23 -8.10
N GLU A 75 36.84 -2.48 -7.65
CA GLU A 75 37.66 -2.95 -6.54
C GLU A 75 36.74 -3.33 -5.41
N LYS A 76 36.97 -4.48 -4.77
CA LYS A 76 36.17 -5.03 -3.66
C LYS A 76 36.07 -4.04 -2.50
N GLY A 77 35.19 -3.03 -2.62
CA GLY A 77 34.70 -2.24 -1.49
C GLY A 77 33.66 -3.06 -0.74
N GLU A 78 33.79 -3.18 0.56
CA GLU A 78 32.74 -3.75 1.41
C GLU A 78 31.41 -3.09 1.06
N GLN A 79 30.47 -3.87 0.53
CA GLN A 79 29.12 -3.37 0.27
C GLN A 79 28.50 -2.91 1.59
N LEU A 80 28.06 -1.66 1.65
CA LEU A 80 27.48 -1.07 2.85
C LEU A 80 26.21 -1.86 3.23
N ARG A 81 26.31 -2.63 4.32
CA ARG A 81 25.22 -3.46 4.84
C ARG A 81 24.65 -2.81 6.10
N ARG A 82 23.33 -2.72 6.21
CA ARG A 82 22.63 -2.18 7.37
C ARG A 82 21.27 -2.83 7.55
N TYR A 83 20.72 -2.73 8.76
CA TYR A 83 19.40 -3.28 9.09
C TYR A 83 18.43 -2.14 9.35
N ALA A 84 17.20 -2.30 8.89
CA ALA A 84 16.12 -1.37 9.12
C ALA A 84 14.83 -2.11 9.49
N VAL A 85 13.91 -1.41 10.14
CA VAL A 85 12.58 -1.91 10.42
C VAL A 85 11.57 -1.00 9.76
N GLY A 86 10.58 -1.56 9.09
CA GLY A 86 9.45 -0.83 8.57
C GLY A 86 8.16 -1.24 9.27
N LEU A 87 7.30 -0.26 9.54
CA LEU A 87 6.03 -0.42 10.23
C LEU A 87 4.92 0.21 9.39
N MET A 88 3.88 -0.55 9.12
CA MET A 88 2.71 -0.12 8.35
C MET A 88 1.42 -0.52 9.04
N SER A 89 0.40 0.32 8.94
CA SER A 89 -0.98 -0.04 9.22
C SER A 89 -1.87 0.56 8.15
N GLY A 90 -2.65 -0.30 7.50
CA GLY A 90 -3.56 0.07 6.42
C GLY A 90 -4.90 0.61 6.92
N THR A 91 -5.77 0.98 5.98
CA THR A 91 -7.13 1.48 6.27
C THR A 91 -8.11 0.39 6.74
N SER A 92 -7.73 -0.89 6.64
CA SER A 92 -8.46 -2.03 7.21
C SER A 92 -8.42 -2.06 8.74
N VAL A 93 -7.41 -1.40 9.34
CA VAL A 93 -7.23 -1.29 10.80
C VAL A 93 -7.23 -2.68 11.48
N ASP A 94 -6.65 -3.66 10.86
CA ASP A 94 -6.54 -5.03 11.39
C ASP A 94 -5.33 -5.21 12.30
N GLY A 95 -4.24 -4.47 12.03
CA GLY A 95 -3.03 -4.57 12.83
C GLY A 95 -1.89 -3.71 12.32
N ILE A 96 -0.71 -4.02 12.84
CA ILE A 96 0.57 -3.41 12.48
C ILE A 96 1.41 -4.45 11.75
N ASP A 97 1.72 -4.20 10.49
CA ASP A 97 2.70 -4.96 9.73
C ASP A 97 4.09 -4.46 10.06
N ALA A 98 4.95 -5.35 10.54
CA ALA A 98 6.31 -5.06 10.92
C ALA A 98 7.28 -5.95 10.14
N ALA A 99 8.24 -5.36 9.44
CA ALA A 99 9.27 -6.05 8.69
C ALA A 99 10.67 -5.63 9.16
N ALA A 100 11.52 -6.58 9.50
CA ALA A 100 12.97 -6.37 9.68
C ALA A 100 13.67 -6.77 8.39
N VAL A 101 14.49 -5.86 7.86
CA VAL A 101 15.17 -6.04 6.58
C VAL A 101 16.67 -5.76 6.69
N GLU A 102 17.44 -6.49 5.88
CA GLU A 102 18.82 -6.16 5.55
C GLU A 102 18.81 -5.36 4.24
N ILE A 103 19.50 -4.23 4.23
CA ILE A 103 19.67 -3.36 3.07
C ILE A 103 21.16 -3.37 2.70
N ILE A 104 21.44 -3.64 1.43
CA ILE A 104 22.79 -3.64 0.86
C ILE A 104 22.86 -2.62 -0.26
N GLY A 105 23.92 -1.81 -0.30
CA GLY A 105 24.09 -0.73 -1.27
C GLY A 105 23.94 0.66 -0.66
N VAL A 106 24.03 1.70 -1.47
CA VAL A 106 23.98 3.11 -1.04
C VAL A 106 22.73 3.78 -1.58
N PRO A 107 21.89 4.41 -0.72
CA PRO A 107 20.73 5.15 -1.19
C PRO A 107 21.14 6.26 -2.18
N GLY A 108 20.55 6.27 -3.38
CA GLY A 108 20.88 7.21 -4.45
C GLY A 108 22.23 6.96 -5.14
N GLY A 109 22.93 5.88 -4.82
CA GLY A 109 24.17 5.50 -5.52
C GLY A 109 23.91 4.73 -6.82
N ASP A 110 24.88 4.73 -7.74
CA ASP A 110 24.78 4.14 -9.07
C ASP A 110 24.51 2.62 -9.03
N GLY A 111 24.97 1.92 -7.97
CA GLY A 111 24.75 0.48 -7.79
C GLY A 111 23.37 0.10 -7.28
N GLY A 112 22.53 1.10 -6.96
CA GLY A 112 21.20 0.84 -6.37
C GLY A 112 21.25 0.26 -4.95
N VAL A 113 20.13 -0.28 -4.52
CA VAL A 113 19.99 -0.99 -3.24
C VAL A 113 19.31 -2.34 -3.46
N SER A 114 19.71 -3.34 -2.70
CA SER A 114 19.00 -4.61 -2.59
C SER A 114 18.51 -4.81 -1.16
N VAL A 115 17.42 -5.57 -1.02
CA VAL A 115 16.75 -5.79 0.26
C VAL A 115 16.50 -7.28 0.46
N ARG A 116 16.80 -7.75 1.66
CA ARG A 116 16.45 -9.09 2.11
C ARG A 116 15.54 -9.00 3.33
N LEU A 117 14.37 -9.60 3.24
CA LEU A 117 13.46 -9.74 4.38
C LEU A 117 14.05 -10.75 5.37
N LEU A 118 14.25 -10.34 6.61
CA LEU A 118 14.76 -11.18 7.69
C LEU A 118 13.64 -11.76 8.55
N ALA A 119 12.65 -10.93 8.88
CA ALA A 119 11.47 -11.34 9.62
C ALA A 119 10.30 -10.42 9.27
N PHE A 120 9.09 -10.99 9.36
CA PHE A 120 7.82 -10.27 9.21
C PHE A 120 6.84 -10.75 10.27
N GLU A 121 6.01 -9.84 10.76
CA GLU A 121 4.83 -10.17 11.55
C GLU A 121 3.72 -9.16 11.32
N ASN A 122 2.49 -9.62 11.32
CA ASN A 122 1.31 -8.80 11.55
C ASN A 122 0.93 -8.89 13.03
N LYS A 123 0.85 -7.75 13.71
CA LYS A 123 0.45 -7.64 15.12
C LYS A 123 -0.95 -7.03 15.19
N PRO A 124 -1.99 -7.85 15.43
CA PRO A 124 -3.37 -7.35 15.44
C PRO A 124 -3.57 -6.25 16.49
N TYR A 125 -4.40 -5.26 16.16
CA TYR A 125 -4.81 -4.26 17.15
C TYR A 125 -5.72 -4.87 18.22
N PRO A 126 -5.58 -4.46 19.50
CA PRO A 126 -6.61 -4.71 20.51
C PRO A 126 -7.97 -4.17 20.05
N ALA A 127 -9.04 -4.89 20.39
CA ALA A 127 -10.39 -4.57 19.89
C ALA A 127 -10.86 -3.15 20.24
N ASP A 128 -10.47 -2.65 21.42
CA ASP A 128 -10.76 -1.30 21.87
C ASP A 128 -9.99 -0.23 21.08
N VAL A 129 -8.70 -0.50 20.75
CA VAL A 129 -7.89 0.38 19.87
C VAL A 129 -8.50 0.46 18.49
N ARG A 130 -8.84 -0.71 17.90
CA ARG A 130 -9.44 -0.79 16.57
C ARG A 130 -10.75 0.00 16.50
N ARG A 131 -11.62 -0.17 17.46
CA ARG A 131 -12.87 0.59 17.55
C ARG A 131 -12.62 2.10 17.61
N GLU A 132 -11.69 2.52 18.48
CA GLU A 132 -11.38 3.94 18.66
C GLU A 132 -10.76 4.55 17.39
N ILE A 133 -9.90 3.85 16.66
CA ILE A 133 -9.37 4.31 15.36
C ILE A 133 -10.52 4.55 14.37
N PHE A 134 -11.49 3.62 14.26
CA PHE A 134 -12.65 3.82 13.39
C PHE A 134 -13.49 5.03 13.78
N GLU A 135 -13.59 5.34 15.08
CA GLU A 135 -14.26 6.54 15.53
C GLU A 135 -13.51 7.81 15.13
N LEU A 136 -12.18 7.78 15.09
CA LEU A 136 -11.35 8.92 14.68
C LEU A 136 -11.38 9.19 13.18
N PHE A 137 -11.95 8.31 12.35
CA PHE A 137 -12.19 8.60 10.93
C PHE A 137 -13.30 9.61 10.71
N ASP A 138 -14.18 9.79 11.70
CA ASP A 138 -15.21 10.84 11.71
C ASP A 138 -14.64 12.14 12.31
N PRO A 139 -14.49 13.20 11.52
CA PRO A 139 -13.97 14.48 12.03
C PRO A 139 -14.77 15.07 13.20
N ALA A 140 -16.08 14.77 13.27
CA ALA A 140 -16.92 15.23 14.39
C ALA A 140 -16.58 14.54 15.72
N ARG A 141 -15.93 13.36 15.66
CA ARG A 141 -15.52 12.56 16.82
C ARG A 141 -14.01 12.63 17.09
N ALA A 142 -13.23 13.11 16.12
CA ALA A 142 -11.78 13.23 16.19
C ALA A 142 -11.34 14.51 16.89
N THR A 143 -11.66 14.64 18.19
CA THR A 143 -11.21 15.78 18.99
C THR A 143 -9.70 15.75 19.22
N VAL A 144 -9.09 16.92 19.42
CA VAL A 144 -7.62 17.07 19.53
C VAL A 144 -7.03 16.22 20.65
N ASP A 145 -7.71 16.13 21.78
CA ASP A 145 -7.31 15.32 22.93
C ASP A 145 -7.37 13.81 22.61
N ARG A 146 -8.40 13.34 21.93
CA ARG A 146 -8.52 11.93 21.50
C ARG A 146 -7.46 11.56 20.47
N VAL A 147 -7.26 12.41 19.46
CA VAL A 147 -6.21 12.21 18.44
C VAL A 147 -4.83 12.18 19.10
N GLY A 148 -4.55 13.13 20.02
CA GLY A 148 -3.28 13.17 20.75
C GLY A 148 -3.04 11.95 21.63
N ALA A 149 -4.06 11.51 22.38
CA ALA A 149 -3.98 10.31 23.21
C ALA A 149 -3.74 9.04 22.38
N MET A 150 -4.47 8.87 21.26
CA MET A 150 -4.32 7.73 20.37
C MET A 150 -2.97 7.76 19.64
N ASN A 151 -2.46 8.93 19.24
CA ASN A 151 -1.13 9.08 18.64
C ASN A 151 -0.04 8.50 19.54
N VAL A 152 -0.05 8.84 20.83
CA VAL A 152 0.90 8.28 21.82
C VAL A 152 0.65 6.79 22.07
N ARG A 153 -0.60 6.36 22.15
CA ARG A 153 -0.97 4.96 22.36
C ARG A 153 -0.48 4.08 21.21
N LEU A 154 -0.71 4.50 19.98
CA LEU A 154 -0.23 3.80 18.78
C LEU A 154 1.31 3.81 18.73
N GLY A 155 1.96 4.93 19.05
CA GLY A 155 3.42 4.97 19.13
C GLY A 155 4.01 3.88 20.04
N ARG A 156 3.35 3.55 21.15
CA ARG A 156 3.75 2.44 22.04
C ARG A 156 3.57 1.07 21.37
N LEU A 157 2.43 0.84 20.72
CA LEU A 157 2.14 -0.42 20.03
C LEU A 157 3.10 -0.64 18.85
N TYR A 158 3.43 0.41 18.10
CA TYR A 158 4.40 0.37 17.02
C TYR A 158 5.81 0.06 17.53
N ALA A 159 6.21 0.66 18.67
CA ALA A 159 7.50 0.34 19.29
C ALA A 159 7.57 -1.13 19.71
N ASP A 160 6.49 -1.67 20.31
CA ASP A 160 6.41 -3.06 20.71
C ASP A 160 6.43 -4.02 19.49
N ALA A 161 5.84 -3.63 18.36
CA ALA A 161 5.94 -4.38 17.11
C ALA A 161 7.36 -4.35 16.52
N ALA A 162 8.02 -3.19 16.54
CA ALA A 162 9.40 -3.05 16.09
C ALA A 162 10.35 -3.94 16.90
N LEU A 163 10.28 -3.89 18.23
CA LEU A 163 11.13 -4.72 19.10
C LEU A 163 10.84 -6.22 18.91
N SER A 164 9.59 -6.60 18.70
CA SER A 164 9.20 -7.98 18.44
C SER A 164 9.81 -8.51 17.15
N VAL A 165 9.69 -7.77 16.03
CA VAL A 165 10.21 -8.23 14.73
C VAL A 165 11.74 -8.21 14.69
N ILE A 166 12.40 -7.29 15.41
CA ILE A 166 13.86 -7.28 15.61
C ILE A 166 14.32 -8.57 16.28
N GLY A 167 13.65 -8.95 17.38
CA GLY A 167 13.94 -10.21 18.07
C GLY A 167 13.71 -11.45 17.20
N LYS A 168 12.64 -11.47 16.40
CA LYS A 168 12.38 -12.56 15.44
C LYS A 168 13.44 -12.66 14.33
N ALA A 169 14.04 -11.53 13.96
CA ALA A 169 15.14 -11.49 13.00
C ALA A 169 16.49 -11.96 13.60
N GLY A 170 16.53 -12.23 14.89
CA GLY A 170 17.78 -12.58 15.60
C GLY A 170 18.70 -11.37 15.82
N LEU A 171 18.16 -10.14 15.72
CA LEU A 171 18.87 -8.89 15.90
C LEU A 171 18.61 -8.29 17.28
N SER A 172 19.50 -7.37 17.69
CA SER A 172 19.27 -6.47 18.81
C SER A 172 18.90 -5.06 18.31
N PRO A 173 18.28 -4.21 19.12
CA PRO A 173 18.04 -2.82 18.76
C PRO A 173 19.29 -2.04 18.33
N ALA A 174 20.45 -2.40 18.86
CA ALA A 174 21.72 -1.75 18.51
C ALA A 174 22.21 -2.08 17.09
N ASP A 175 21.73 -3.16 16.50
CA ASP A 175 22.07 -3.56 15.12
C ASP A 175 21.26 -2.78 14.08
N VAL A 176 20.11 -2.19 14.49
CA VAL A 176 19.15 -1.54 13.59
C VAL A 176 19.47 -0.05 13.46
N SER A 177 19.65 0.42 12.24
CA SER A 177 20.01 1.80 11.94
C SER A 177 18.82 2.77 12.00
N VAL A 178 17.61 2.30 11.65
CA VAL A 178 16.41 3.13 11.58
C VAL A 178 15.14 2.30 11.67
N VAL A 179 14.10 2.89 12.27
CA VAL A 179 12.70 2.43 12.16
C VAL A 179 11.95 3.41 11.26
N GLY A 180 11.33 2.93 10.20
CA GLY A 180 10.39 3.68 9.37
C GLY A 180 8.96 3.38 9.77
N SER A 181 8.20 4.37 10.23
CA SER A 181 6.81 4.20 10.65
C SER A 181 5.87 5.02 9.78
N HIS A 182 5.02 4.33 9.01
CA HIS A 182 3.94 5.00 8.30
C HIS A 182 2.92 5.62 9.27
N GLY A 183 2.67 4.95 10.39
CA GLY A 183 1.56 5.27 11.28
C GLY A 183 0.21 4.79 10.73
N GLN A 184 -0.87 5.15 11.42
CA GLN A 184 -2.25 4.89 11.02
C GLN A 184 -2.85 6.14 10.41
N THR A 185 -3.24 6.10 9.14
CA THR A 185 -3.98 7.21 8.51
C THR A 185 -5.37 7.31 9.12
N ILE A 186 -5.68 8.48 9.67
CA ILE A 186 -7.03 8.82 10.15
C ILE A 186 -7.71 9.87 9.28
N TYR A 187 -6.94 10.65 8.53
CA TYR A 187 -7.49 11.62 7.58
C TYR A 187 -6.51 11.85 6.42
N HIS A 188 -7.03 12.00 5.20
CA HIS A 188 -6.23 12.31 4.03
C HIS A 188 -6.99 13.28 3.12
N ALA A 189 -6.48 14.49 2.99
CA ALA A 189 -7.11 15.59 2.25
C ALA A 189 -6.06 16.33 1.40
N PRO A 190 -5.56 15.71 0.33
CA PRO A 190 -4.53 16.29 -0.52
C PRO A 190 -4.99 17.59 -1.19
N GLU A 191 -6.27 17.75 -1.52
CA GLU A 191 -6.85 18.97 -2.08
C GLU A 191 -6.76 20.13 -1.09
N ALA A 192 -6.81 19.86 0.21
CA ALA A 192 -6.61 20.83 1.29
C ALA A 192 -5.14 20.94 1.70
N GLY A 193 -4.23 20.19 1.06
CA GLY A 193 -2.79 20.24 1.30
C GLY A 193 -2.32 19.55 2.57
N PHE A 194 -3.12 18.66 3.17
CA PHE A 194 -2.73 17.96 4.40
C PHE A 194 -3.17 16.50 4.47
N THR A 195 -2.54 15.79 5.39
CA THR A 195 -2.84 14.40 5.73
C THR A 195 -2.47 14.17 7.20
N VAL A 196 -3.16 13.23 7.86
CA VAL A 196 -2.93 12.91 9.28
C VAL A 196 -2.71 11.41 9.42
N GLN A 197 -1.47 11.05 9.72
CA GLN A 197 -1.07 9.74 10.18
C GLN A 197 -0.70 9.84 11.66
N ILE A 198 -1.22 8.95 12.50
CA ILE A 198 -0.95 8.90 13.93
C ILE A 198 -0.15 7.66 14.31
N GLY A 199 0.63 7.74 15.38
CA GLY A 199 1.60 6.75 15.83
C GLY A 199 2.94 7.46 16.08
N GLU A 200 3.04 8.17 17.22
CA GLU A 200 4.09 9.15 17.54
C GLU A 200 5.50 8.57 17.39
N GLY A 201 6.24 9.06 16.39
CA GLY A 201 7.61 8.60 16.10
C GLY A 201 8.61 8.86 17.23
N ALA A 202 8.41 9.92 18.03
CA ALA A 202 9.25 10.18 19.20
C ALA A 202 9.06 9.11 20.28
N VAL A 203 7.84 8.60 20.46
CA VAL A 203 7.57 7.48 21.38
C VAL A 203 8.23 6.19 20.88
N ILE A 204 8.18 5.94 19.57
CA ILE A 204 8.85 4.78 18.96
C ILE A 204 10.38 4.89 19.21
N ALA A 205 10.97 6.02 18.88
CA ALA A 205 12.41 6.24 19.08
C ALA A 205 12.83 6.08 20.55
N ALA A 206 12.08 6.70 21.48
CA ALA A 206 12.39 6.64 22.90
C ALA A 206 12.31 5.22 23.49
N ARG A 207 11.33 4.42 23.03
CA ARG A 207 11.13 3.05 23.55
C ARG A 207 12.07 2.03 22.93
N THR A 208 12.44 2.21 21.66
CA THR A 208 13.35 1.29 20.95
C THR A 208 14.82 1.64 21.10
N GLY A 209 15.14 2.90 21.40
CA GLY A 209 16.49 3.43 21.35
C GLY A 209 17.02 3.61 19.92
N ILE A 210 16.16 3.44 18.90
CA ILE A 210 16.53 3.50 17.48
C ILE A 210 15.95 4.78 16.87
N PRO A 211 16.69 5.51 15.99
CA PRO A 211 16.11 6.61 15.23
C PRO A 211 14.83 6.18 14.50
N CYS A 212 13.76 6.99 14.60
CA CYS A 212 12.51 6.74 13.91
C CYS A 212 12.23 7.82 12.86
N VAL A 213 11.89 7.41 11.64
CA VAL A 213 11.38 8.29 10.58
C VAL A 213 9.89 8.04 10.45
N SER A 214 9.10 9.11 10.54
CA SER A 214 7.65 9.12 10.38
C SER A 214 7.21 10.29 9.48
N ASP A 215 5.91 10.51 9.29
CA ASP A 215 5.37 11.65 8.53
C ASP A 215 5.90 11.72 7.08
N PHE A 216 5.90 10.62 6.35
CA PHE A 216 6.44 10.56 4.99
C PHE A 216 5.60 11.37 3.99
N ARG A 217 4.28 11.33 4.09
CA ARG A 217 3.34 11.92 3.12
C ARG A 217 3.36 13.45 3.09
N PRO A 218 3.50 14.19 4.24
CA PRO A 218 3.50 15.65 4.24
C PRO A 218 4.58 16.30 3.38
N ALA A 219 5.73 15.66 3.22
CA ALA A 219 6.82 16.21 2.42
C ALA A 219 6.49 16.22 0.91
N ASP A 220 5.78 15.21 0.42
CA ASP A 220 5.31 15.14 -0.96
C ASP A 220 4.18 16.15 -1.21
N LEU A 221 3.21 16.27 -0.27
CA LEU A 221 2.17 17.31 -0.31
C LEU A 221 2.76 18.72 -0.35
N ALA A 222 3.81 18.98 0.43
CA ALA A 222 4.46 20.28 0.49
C ALA A 222 5.14 20.71 -0.83
N VAL A 223 5.38 19.77 -1.74
CA VAL A 223 5.89 20.04 -3.10
C VAL A 223 4.81 19.86 -4.17
N GLY A 224 3.54 19.91 -3.77
CA GLY A 224 2.39 19.88 -4.67
C GLY A 224 1.90 18.49 -5.08
N GLY A 225 2.46 17.42 -4.49
CA GLY A 225 2.00 16.06 -4.73
C GLY A 225 0.76 15.70 -3.92
N GLN A 226 0.21 14.52 -4.15
CA GLN A 226 -0.95 13.96 -3.46
C GLN A 226 -0.58 13.25 -2.14
N GLY A 227 0.72 13.10 -1.83
CA GLY A 227 1.17 12.33 -0.66
C GLY A 227 0.98 10.81 -0.79
N ALA A 228 0.50 10.36 -1.93
CA ALA A 228 0.27 8.96 -2.31
C ALA A 228 0.25 8.83 -3.85
N PRO A 229 0.59 7.64 -4.42
CA PRO A 229 1.19 6.49 -3.76
C PRO A 229 2.70 6.69 -3.50
N LEU A 230 3.24 6.15 -2.40
CA LEU A 230 4.68 6.21 -2.07
C LEU A 230 5.41 4.89 -2.38
N VAL A 231 4.71 3.77 -2.38
CA VAL A 231 5.24 2.43 -2.67
C VAL A 231 5.90 2.32 -4.06
N PRO A 232 5.40 2.97 -5.13
CA PRO A 232 6.01 2.89 -6.46
C PRO A 232 7.50 3.29 -6.51
N PHE A 233 7.96 4.18 -5.64
CA PHE A 233 9.39 4.50 -5.54
C PHE A 233 10.22 3.28 -5.09
N THR A 234 9.73 2.54 -4.10
CA THR A 234 10.43 1.35 -3.62
C THR A 234 10.31 0.18 -4.58
N GLU A 235 9.20 0.09 -5.29
CA GLU A 235 9.03 -0.86 -6.39
C GLU A 235 10.05 -0.58 -7.51
N TYR A 236 10.19 0.67 -7.93
CA TYR A 236 11.23 1.07 -8.88
C TYR A 236 12.63 0.65 -8.42
N LEU A 237 12.98 0.88 -7.16
CA LEU A 237 14.28 0.51 -6.62
C LEU A 237 14.56 -0.99 -6.67
N LEU A 238 13.54 -1.80 -6.38
CA LEU A 238 13.67 -3.24 -6.19
C LEU A 238 13.47 -4.06 -7.46
N TYR A 239 12.66 -3.55 -8.41
CA TYR A 239 12.21 -4.34 -9.56
C TYR A 239 12.66 -3.79 -10.91
N ARG A 240 13.29 -2.59 -10.98
CA ARG A 240 13.77 -2.08 -12.27
C ARG A 240 14.78 -3.05 -12.89
N GLU A 241 14.62 -3.30 -14.17
CA GLU A 241 15.51 -4.13 -14.98
C GLU A 241 15.96 -3.38 -16.24
N PRO A 242 17.17 -3.66 -16.75
CA PRO A 242 17.66 -2.98 -17.95
C PRO A 242 16.88 -3.36 -19.21
N ASP A 243 16.41 -4.62 -19.32
CA ASP A 243 15.92 -5.21 -20.57
C ASP A 243 14.45 -5.62 -20.53
N ARG A 244 13.77 -5.55 -19.36
CA ARG A 244 12.38 -5.96 -19.21
C ARG A 244 11.49 -4.86 -18.64
N THR A 245 10.32 -4.70 -19.23
CA THR A 245 9.26 -3.86 -18.67
C THR A 245 8.42 -4.67 -17.70
N LEU A 246 8.32 -4.21 -16.46
CA LEU A 246 7.59 -4.88 -15.39
C LEU A 246 6.33 -4.11 -15.01
N LEU A 247 5.27 -4.86 -14.71
CA LEU A 247 4.03 -4.35 -14.15
C LEU A 247 3.88 -4.88 -12.72
N LEU A 248 3.84 -4.00 -11.74
CA LEU A 248 3.57 -4.36 -10.35
C LEU A 248 2.09 -4.13 -10.07
N GLN A 249 1.29 -5.18 -10.15
CA GLN A 249 -0.15 -5.11 -9.93
C GLN A 249 -0.47 -5.45 -8.48
N ASN A 250 -0.98 -4.49 -7.74
CA ASN A 250 -1.52 -4.74 -6.40
C ASN A 250 -3.04 -4.94 -6.48
N ILE A 251 -3.56 -6.00 -5.87
CA ILE A 251 -5.00 -6.28 -5.82
C ILE A 251 -5.43 -6.30 -4.35
N GLY A 252 -5.73 -5.12 -3.82
CA GLY A 252 -6.42 -4.91 -2.56
C GLY A 252 -7.94 -4.81 -2.78
N GLY A 253 -8.63 -3.97 -2.04
CA GLY A 253 -10.04 -3.61 -2.32
C GLY A 253 -10.19 -3.00 -3.72
N ILE A 254 -9.25 -2.14 -4.09
CA ILE A 254 -9.04 -1.58 -5.44
C ILE A 254 -7.77 -2.22 -6.03
N GLY A 255 -7.76 -2.41 -7.35
CA GLY A 255 -6.58 -2.80 -8.10
C GLY A 255 -5.80 -1.57 -8.56
N ASN A 256 -4.48 -1.57 -8.36
CA ASN A 256 -3.59 -0.54 -8.89
C ASN A 256 -2.34 -1.15 -9.51
N VAL A 257 -1.77 -0.45 -10.49
CA VAL A 257 -0.58 -0.90 -11.21
C VAL A 257 0.50 0.16 -11.15
N THR A 258 1.74 -0.27 -10.89
CA THR A 258 2.96 0.50 -11.13
C THR A 258 3.62 -0.03 -12.39
N VAL A 259 3.93 0.85 -13.34
CA VAL A 259 4.61 0.53 -14.60
C VAL A 259 6.06 0.92 -14.48
N ILE A 260 6.96 -0.03 -14.66
CA ILE A 260 8.42 0.14 -14.60
C ILE A 260 8.99 -0.28 -15.97
N PRO A 261 9.21 0.69 -16.88
CA PRO A 261 9.76 0.40 -18.19
C PRO A 261 11.19 -0.16 -18.15
N ALA A 262 11.58 -0.93 -19.14
CA ALA A 262 12.95 -1.43 -19.30
C ALA A 262 13.95 -0.28 -19.29
N GLY A 263 15.00 -0.36 -18.47
CA GLY A 263 16.09 0.63 -18.41
C GLY A 263 15.68 2.04 -17.97
N CYS A 264 14.49 2.22 -17.40
CA CYS A 264 13.91 3.52 -17.07
C CYS A 264 14.63 4.26 -15.94
N GLY A 265 14.51 5.60 -15.93
CA GLY A 265 14.72 6.44 -14.77
C GLY A 265 13.47 6.54 -13.87
N PRO A 266 13.59 7.15 -12.69
CA PRO A 266 12.45 7.32 -11.79
C PRO A 266 11.34 8.22 -12.39
N GLU A 267 11.67 9.08 -13.33
CA GLU A 267 10.74 9.97 -14.04
C GLU A 267 9.80 9.24 -15.02
N ASP A 268 10.18 8.03 -15.45
CA ASP A 268 9.40 7.23 -16.39
C ASP A 268 8.39 6.30 -15.70
N VAL A 269 8.55 6.12 -14.37
CA VAL A 269 7.67 5.26 -13.58
C VAL A 269 6.38 5.97 -13.24
N TYR A 270 5.27 5.34 -13.55
CA TYR A 270 3.94 5.88 -13.21
C TYR A 270 3.03 4.80 -12.65
N ALA A 271 2.02 5.24 -11.92
CA ALA A 271 1.07 4.34 -11.25
C ALA A 271 -0.35 4.90 -11.37
N PHE A 272 -1.35 4.00 -11.41
CA PHE A 272 -2.76 4.36 -11.43
C PHE A 272 -3.64 3.19 -11.03
N ASP A 273 -4.90 3.47 -10.65
CA ASP A 273 -5.86 2.45 -10.29
C ASP A 273 -6.48 1.81 -11.53
N THR A 274 -6.44 0.48 -11.61
CA THR A 274 -6.98 -0.28 -12.75
C THR A 274 -8.49 -0.46 -12.67
N GLY A 275 -9.05 -0.51 -11.45
CA GLY A 275 -10.47 -0.68 -11.19
C GLY A 275 -10.75 -1.41 -9.87
N PRO A 276 -11.95 -1.99 -9.71
CA PRO A 276 -12.27 -2.73 -8.51
C PRO A 276 -11.39 -4.00 -8.39
N GLY A 277 -10.88 -4.24 -7.19
CA GLY A 277 -10.21 -5.47 -6.81
C GLY A 277 -11.14 -6.37 -6.01
N ASN A 278 -10.70 -6.78 -4.81
CA ASN A 278 -11.48 -7.64 -3.91
C ASN A 278 -12.78 -6.97 -3.41
N MET A 279 -12.90 -5.65 -3.48
CA MET A 279 -14.07 -4.93 -2.96
C MET A 279 -15.39 -5.43 -3.54
N LEU A 280 -15.45 -5.67 -4.85
CA LEU A 280 -16.64 -6.24 -5.47
C LEU A 280 -16.78 -7.74 -5.19
N ILE A 281 -15.67 -8.48 -5.19
CA ILE A 281 -15.65 -9.93 -4.94
C ILE A 281 -16.19 -10.24 -3.54
N ASP A 282 -15.59 -9.60 -2.54
CA ASP A 282 -15.96 -9.79 -1.12
C ASP A 282 -17.34 -9.21 -0.81
N GLY A 283 -17.66 -8.06 -1.44
CA GLY A 283 -18.96 -7.44 -1.30
C GLY A 283 -20.09 -8.31 -1.85
N VAL A 284 -19.93 -8.91 -3.02
CA VAL A 284 -20.91 -9.87 -3.56
C VAL A 284 -21.01 -11.08 -2.65
N ALA A 285 -19.88 -11.69 -2.23
CA ALA A 285 -19.91 -12.83 -1.32
C ALA A 285 -20.66 -12.51 -0.02
N SER A 286 -20.45 -11.33 0.56
CA SER A 286 -21.17 -10.88 1.76
C SER A 286 -22.67 -10.69 1.52
N LEU A 287 -23.04 -9.97 0.46
CA LEU A 287 -24.46 -9.68 0.16
C LEU A 287 -25.27 -10.94 -0.14
N VAL A 288 -24.75 -11.84 -0.99
CA VAL A 288 -25.50 -13.03 -1.41
C VAL A 288 -25.62 -14.08 -0.31
N THR A 289 -24.74 -14.05 0.69
CA THR A 289 -24.77 -14.95 1.85
C THR A 289 -25.41 -14.33 3.09
N GLY A 290 -26.00 -13.11 2.97
CA GLY A 290 -26.59 -12.42 4.11
C GLY A 290 -25.60 -12.09 5.21
N GLY A 291 -24.32 -11.85 4.87
CA GLY A 291 -23.24 -11.56 5.80
C GLY A 291 -22.56 -12.78 6.42
N ALA A 292 -22.95 -14.01 6.03
CA ALA A 292 -22.31 -15.23 6.54
C ALA A 292 -20.84 -15.35 6.09
N LEU A 293 -20.50 -14.81 4.92
CA LEU A 293 -19.15 -14.69 4.42
C LEU A 293 -18.76 -13.20 4.38
N ALA A 294 -17.65 -12.83 4.99
CA ALA A 294 -17.09 -11.48 4.89
C ALA A 294 -16.28 -11.30 3.60
N MET A 295 -15.82 -12.40 2.98
CA MET A 295 -15.03 -12.43 1.75
C MET A 295 -15.22 -13.76 1.02
N ASP A 296 -14.87 -13.81 -0.26
CA ASP A 296 -14.76 -15.06 -1.02
C ASP A 296 -13.36 -15.68 -0.83
N ALA A 297 -13.16 -16.31 0.32
CA ALA A 297 -11.88 -16.89 0.69
C ALA A 297 -11.40 -17.92 -0.33
N GLY A 298 -10.23 -17.67 -0.93
CA GLY A 298 -9.65 -18.54 -1.96
C GLY A 298 -10.50 -18.66 -3.23
N GLY A 299 -11.45 -17.75 -3.47
CA GLY A 299 -12.34 -17.81 -4.63
C GLY A 299 -13.33 -18.98 -4.58
N ALA A 300 -13.62 -19.51 -3.39
CA ALA A 300 -14.41 -20.75 -3.23
C ALA A 300 -15.85 -20.62 -3.74
N LEU A 301 -16.44 -19.43 -3.65
CA LEU A 301 -17.77 -19.16 -4.20
C LEU A 301 -17.69 -19.01 -5.72
N ALA A 302 -16.78 -18.19 -6.23
CA ALA A 302 -16.55 -17.95 -7.65
C ALA A 302 -16.20 -19.24 -8.41
N ALA A 303 -15.42 -20.15 -7.79
CA ALA A 303 -15.02 -21.43 -8.40
C ALA A 303 -16.19 -22.36 -8.73
N ARG A 304 -17.37 -22.18 -8.12
CA ARG A 304 -18.57 -22.99 -8.34
C ARG A 304 -19.50 -22.42 -9.40
N GLY A 305 -19.23 -21.18 -9.86
CA GLY A 305 -20.03 -20.49 -10.86
C GLY A 305 -19.29 -20.31 -12.17
N SER A 306 -20.00 -19.69 -13.11
CA SER A 306 -19.46 -19.27 -14.40
C SER A 306 -19.75 -17.79 -14.61
N ALA A 307 -18.77 -17.05 -15.13
CA ALA A 307 -18.95 -15.65 -15.45
C ALA A 307 -20.04 -15.46 -16.51
N ASN A 308 -20.98 -14.56 -16.28
CA ASN A 308 -22.06 -14.27 -17.21
C ASN A 308 -21.66 -13.11 -18.13
N GLU A 309 -21.56 -13.37 -19.43
CA GLU A 309 -21.09 -12.39 -20.42
C GLU A 309 -22.04 -11.20 -20.60
N THR A 310 -23.35 -11.36 -20.38
CA THR A 310 -24.32 -10.25 -20.46
C THR A 310 -24.04 -9.25 -19.33
N LEU A 311 -24.02 -9.72 -18.08
CA LEU A 311 -23.71 -8.85 -16.93
C LEU A 311 -22.32 -8.27 -17.03
N LEU A 312 -21.32 -9.07 -17.39
CA LEU A 312 -19.95 -8.62 -17.57
C LEU A 312 -19.83 -7.53 -18.64
N GLY A 313 -20.56 -7.69 -19.77
CA GLY A 313 -20.62 -6.70 -20.84
C GLY A 313 -21.24 -5.38 -20.38
N GLU A 314 -22.28 -5.41 -19.55
CA GLU A 314 -22.87 -4.21 -18.94
C GLU A 314 -21.89 -3.52 -17.98
N LEU A 315 -21.20 -4.28 -17.14
CA LEU A 315 -20.24 -3.74 -16.15
C LEU A 315 -19.00 -3.13 -16.82
N ARG A 316 -18.54 -3.66 -17.93
CA ARG A 316 -17.44 -3.13 -18.75
C ARG A 316 -17.73 -1.75 -19.33
N GLN A 317 -18.98 -1.30 -19.39
CA GLN A 317 -19.38 0.03 -19.90
C GLN A 317 -19.21 1.14 -18.86
N ASP A 318 -18.77 0.82 -17.63
CA ASP A 318 -18.55 1.86 -16.62
C ASP A 318 -17.51 2.89 -17.11
N ALA A 319 -17.91 4.18 -17.05
CA ALA A 319 -17.10 5.28 -17.57
C ALA A 319 -15.71 5.40 -16.90
N TYR A 320 -15.55 4.82 -15.71
CA TYR A 320 -14.26 4.82 -15.00
C TYR A 320 -13.12 4.23 -15.84
N TYR A 321 -13.40 3.14 -16.55
CA TYR A 321 -12.36 2.44 -17.31
C TYR A 321 -11.78 3.31 -18.44
N ALA A 322 -12.56 4.25 -18.96
CA ALA A 322 -12.14 5.18 -20.01
C ALA A 322 -11.50 6.48 -19.49
N LEU A 323 -11.50 6.74 -18.18
CA LEU A 323 -10.87 7.95 -17.63
C LEU A 323 -9.37 7.97 -17.93
N PRO A 324 -8.81 9.14 -18.30
CA PRO A 324 -7.38 9.26 -18.56
C PRO A 324 -6.56 9.04 -17.28
N VAL A 325 -5.32 8.59 -17.44
CA VAL A 325 -4.33 8.50 -16.36
C VAL A 325 -3.64 9.86 -16.16
N PRO A 326 -3.27 10.22 -14.89
CA PRO A 326 -3.45 9.46 -13.67
C PRO A 326 -4.90 9.43 -13.19
N LYS A 327 -5.37 8.27 -12.72
CA LYS A 327 -6.72 8.10 -12.18
C LYS A 327 -6.71 7.26 -10.91
N SER A 328 -7.62 7.57 -10.00
CA SER A 328 -7.85 6.82 -8.77
C SER A 328 -9.34 6.55 -8.57
N THR A 329 -9.66 5.59 -7.71
CA THR A 329 -11.04 5.24 -7.36
C THR A 329 -11.09 4.55 -6.00
N GLY A 330 -12.32 4.40 -5.46
CA GLY A 330 -12.52 3.81 -4.15
C GLY A 330 -13.97 3.38 -3.91
N ARG A 331 -14.35 3.36 -2.64
CA ARG A 331 -15.69 2.98 -2.19
C ARG A 331 -16.77 3.96 -2.64
N GLU A 332 -16.42 5.21 -2.91
CA GLU A 332 -17.31 6.24 -3.43
C GLU A 332 -17.90 5.85 -4.80
N ARG A 333 -17.17 5.04 -5.59
CA ARG A 333 -17.65 4.53 -6.87
C ARG A 333 -18.11 3.09 -6.82
N PHE A 334 -17.26 2.18 -6.33
CA PHE A 334 -17.48 0.73 -6.33
C PHE A 334 -18.00 0.22 -4.98
N GLY A 335 -18.70 1.07 -4.21
CA GLY A 335 -19.22 0.76 -2.88
C GLY A 335 -20.58 0.04 -2.89
N ALA A 336 -21.34 0.21 -1.80
CA ALA A 336 -22.58 -0.52 -1.53
C ALA A 336 -23.63 -0.40 -2.65
N ASP A 337 -23.90 0.81 -3.12
CA ASP A 337 -24.88 1.06 -4.17
C ASP A 337 -24.51 0.37 -5.49
N TYR A 338 -23.23 0.31 -5.80
CA TYR A 338 -22.75 -0.39 -7.00
C TYR A 338 -22.93 -1.90 -6.85
N LEU A 339 -22.60 -2.45 -5.70
CA LEU A 339 -22.80 -3.86 -5.37
C LEU A 339 -24.27 -4.27 -5.42
N GLU A 340 -25.16 -3.48 -4.83
CA GLU A 340 -26.60 -3.75 -4.86
C GLU A 340 -27.15 -3.76 -6.29
N ARG A 341 -26.69 -2.85 -7.15
CA ARG A 341 -27.06 -2.85 -8.58
C ARG A 341 -26.61 -4.13 -9.28
N ILE A 342 -25.37 -4.58 -9.03
CA ILE A 342 -24.84 -5.84 -9.60
C ILE A 342 -25.72 -7.02 -9.18
N VAL A 343 -25.95 -7.16 -7.87
CA VAL A 343 -26.74 -8.30 -7.34
C VAL A 343 -28.17 -8.29 -7.89
N ARG A 344 -28.84 -7.14 -7.86
CA ARG A 344 -30.18 -7.00 -8.43
C ARG A 344 -30.20 -7.39 -9.91
N ARG A 345 -29.28 -6.84 -10.71
CA ARG A 345 -29.20 -7.13 -12.15
C ARG A 345 -28.92 -8.60 -12.42
N GLY A 346 -28.05 -9.22 -11.64
CA GLY A 346 -27.78 -10.65 -11.74
C GLY A 346 -29.01 -11.51 -11.41
N ARG A 347 -29.81 -11.12 -10.41
CA ARG A 347 -31.08 -11.81 -10.12
C ARG A 347 -32.10 -11.70 -11.26
N GLU A 348 -32.20 -10.52 -11.90
CA GLU A 348 -33.04 -10.34 -13.11
C GLU A 348 -32.59 -11.25 -14.26
N LEU A 349 -31.28 -11.52 -14.36
CA LEU A 349 -30.72 -12.45 -15.35
C LEU A 349 -30.78 -13.92 -14.92
N GLY A 350 -31.32 -14.22 -13.73
CA GLY A 350 -31.46 -15.57 -13.20
C GLY A 350 -30.14 -16.20 -12.72
N LEU A 351 -29.12 -15.39 -12.41
CA LEU A 351 -27.82 -15.87 -11.99
C LEU A 351 -27.83 -16.42 -10.57
N SER A 352 -27.10 -17.49 -10.35
CA SER A 352 -26.81 -18.02 -9.02
C SER A 352 -25.81 -17.10 -8.27
N ASP A 353 -25.68 -17.28 -6.95
CA ASP A 353 -24.68 -16.60 -6.12
C ASP A 353 -23.25 -16.85 -6.63
N ALA A 354 -22.99 -18.07 -7.05
CA ALA A 354 -21.69 -18.47 -7.57
C ALA A 354 -21.40 -17.81 -8.93
N ASP A 355 -22.40 -17.66 -9.82
CA ASP A 355 -22.23 -16.99 -11.10
C ASP A 355 -21.99 -15.48 -10.91
N LEU A 356 -22.65 -14.86 -9.94
CA LEU A 356 -22.39 -13.47 -9.56
C LEU A 356 -20.95 -13.28 -9.08
N ALA A 357 -20.48 -14.13 -8.17
CA ALA A 357 -19.11 -14.09 -7.66
C ALA A 357 -18.10 -14.32 -8.79
N ALA A 358 -18.32 -15.30 -9.66
CA ALA A 358 -17.46 -15.56 -10.82
C ALA A 358 -17.44 -14.37 -11.78
N THR A 359 -18.57 -13.69 -12.00
CA THR A 359 -18.67 -12.55 -12.91
C THR A 359 -17.87 -11.36 -12.42
N VAL A 360 -17.97 -11.00 -11.12
CA VAL A 360 -17.19 -9.87 -10.58
C VAL A 360 -15.70 -10.22 -10.44
N THR A 361 -15.35 -11.48 -10.20
CA THR A 361 -13.96 -11.95 -10.24
C THR A 361 -13.37 -11.79 -11.64
N ARG A 362 -14.11 -12.18 -12.66
CA ARG A 362 -13.73 -12.00 -14.06
C ARG A 362 -13.64 -10.54 -14.46
N LEU A 363 -14.52 -9.67 -13.92
CA LEU A 363 -14.46 -8.21 -14.14
C LEU A 363 -13.14 -7.62 -13.62
N THR A 364 -12.69 -8.03 -12.44
CA THR A 364 -11.40 -7.59 -11.88
C THR A 364 -10.24 -7.96 -12.80
N ALA A 365 -10.18 -9.22 -13.27
CA ALA A 365 -9.15 -9.65 -14.21
C ALA A 365 -9.20 -8.86 -15.53
N TRP A 366 -10.41 -8.68 -16.08
CA TRP A 366 -10.62 -7.90 -17.31
C TRP A 366 -10.20 -6.45 -17.14
N SER A 367 -10.54 -5.79 -16.03
CA SER A 367 -10.21 -4.36 -15.82
C SER A 367 -8.71 -4.11 -15.82
N ILE A 368 -7.92 -5.06 -15.36
CA ILE A 368 -6.45 -5.01 -15.40
C ILE A 368 -5.95 -5.14 -16.84
N GLY A 369 -6.50 -6.08 -17.63
CA GLY A 369 -6.17 -6.24 -19.04
C GLY A 369 -6.58 -5.02 -19.90
N ASP A 370 -7.78 -4.46 -19.67
CA ASP A 370 -8.26 -3.25 -20.35
C ASP A 370 -7.37 -2.03 -20.01
N ALA A 371 -6.94 -1.92 -18.76
CA ALA A 371 -6.02 -0.86 -18.33
C ALA A 371 -4.66 -0.98 -19.03
N TYR A 372 -4.15 -2.21 -19.20
CA TYR A 372 -2.94 -2.45 -19.97
C TYR A 372 -3.09 -2.00 -21.43
N ASP A 373 -4.15 -2.41 -22.11
CA ASP A 373 -4.40 -2.07 -23.51
C ASP A 373 -4.53 -0.57 -23.73
N ARG A 374 -5.28 0.12 -22.86
CA ARG A 374 -5.56 1.55 -23.03
C ARG A 374 -4.39 2.45 -22.67
N PHE A 375 -3.63 2.11 -21.63
CA PHE A 375 -2.73 3.10 -21.01
C PHE A 375 -1.27 2.67 -20.99
N ILE A 376 -0.95 1.40 -21.31
CA ILE A 376 0.41 0.88 -21.22
C ILE A 376 0.91 0.37 -22.56
N ALA A 377 0.17 -0.51 -23.22
CA ALA A 377 0.59 -1.24 -24.42
C ALA A 377 1.06 -0.36 -25.57
N ALA A 378 0.48 0.85 -25.72
CA ALA A 378 0.86 1.79 -26.77
C ALA A 378 2.29 2.37 -26.57
N ARG A 379 2.82 2.31 -25.35
CA ARG A 379 4.13 2.88 -24.99
C ARG A 379 5.16 1.79 -24.70
N TYR A 380 4.75 0.72 -24.04
CA TYR A 380 5.64 -0.31 -23.51
C TYR A 380 5.03 -1.70 -23.73
N ALA A 381 5.79 -2.59 -24.36
CA ALA A 381 5.49 -4.02 -24.31
C ALA A 381 5.95 -4.53 -22.94
N ALA A 382 5.04 -5.03 -22.13
CA ALA A 382 5.38 -5.58 -20.83
C ALA A 382 5.76 -7.07 -20.96
N ASP A 383 6.78 -7.49 -20.21
CA ASP A 383 7.26 -8.87 -20.20
C ASP A 383 6.63 -9.68 -19.06
N LEU A 384 6.48 -9.05 -17.89
CA LEU A 384 6.07 -9.70 -16.67
C LEU A 384 5.15 -8.78 -15.85
N MET A 385 4.04 -9.35 -15.37
CA MET A 385 3.19 -8.75 -14.35
C MET A 385 3.39 -9.50 -13.03
N ILE A 386 3.87 -8.80 -12.02
CA ILE A 386 4.02 -9.31 -10.66
C ILE A 386 2.81 -8.87 -9.84
N VAL A 387 2.04 -9.83 -9.33
CA VAL A 387 0.79 -9.59 -8.61
C VAL A 387 1.00 -9.77 -7.12
N GLY A 388 0.62 -8.74 -6.35
CA GLY A 388 0.62 -8.73 -4.90
C GLY A 388 -0.72 -8.29 -4.32
N GLY A 389 -0.81 -8.25 -2.99
CA GLY A 389 -2.01 -7.95 -2.24
C GLY A 389 -2.93 -9.16 -2.07
N GLY A 390 -4.01 -9.00 -1.29
CA GLY A 390 -4.91 -10.11 -0.93
C GLY A 390 -5.54 -10.85 -2.10
N GLY A 391 -5.71 -10.18 -3.25
CA GLY A 391 -6.23 -10.79 -4.48
C GLY A 391 -5.30 -11.84 -5.10
N SER A 392 -4.00 -11.77 -4.85
CA SER A 392 -3.03 -12.77 -5.33
C SER A 392 -3.23 -14.16 -4.73
N TYR A 393 -3.92 -14.25 -3.60
CA TYR A 393 -4.28 -15.50 -2.94
C TYR A 393 -5.59 -16.12 -3.45
N ASN A 394 -6.29 -15.46 -4.40
CA ASN A 394 -7.49 -16.00 -5.02
C ASN A 394 -7.13 -16.75 -6.32
N PRO A 395 -7.14 -18.09 -6.34
CA PRO A 395 -6.71 -18.86 -7.51
C PRO A 395 -7.63 -18.70 -8.72
N VAL A 396 -8.91 -18.37 -8.52
CA VAL A 396 -9.83 -18.10 -9.63
C VAL A 396 -9.46 -16.78 -10.31
N LEU A 397 -9.23 -15.73 -9.52
CA LEU A 397 -8.79 -14.44 -10.03
C LEU A 397 -7.44 -14.55 -10.74
N MET A 398 -6.48 -15.25 -10.15
CA MET A 398 -5.15 -15.41 -10.75
C MET A 398 -5.17 -16.21 -12.05
N ARG A 399 -6.00 -17.26 -12.14
CA ARG A 399 -6.23 -18.00 -13.39
C ARG A 399 -6.80 -17.08 -14.47
N ASP A 400 -7.83 -16.32 -14.14
CA ASP A 400 -8.52 -15.45 -15.09
C ASP A 400 -7.60 -14.29 -15.54
N LEU A 401 -6.82 -13.72 -14.62
CA LEU A 401 -5.83 -12.69 -14.93
C LEU A 401 -4.70 -13.23 -15.79
N ALA A 402 -4.19 -14.43 -15.49
CA ALA A 402 -3.16 -15.06 -16.29
C ALA A 402 -3.62 -15.31 -17.73
N ALA A 403 -4.86 -15.77 -17.92
CA ALA A 403 -5.45 -15.95 -19.25
C ALA A 403 -5.63 -14.62 -19.99
N GLU A 404 -6.08 -13.58 -19.26
CA GLU A 404 -6.28 -12.23 -19.80
C GLU A 404 -4.95 -11.62 -20.28
N MET A 405 -3.89 -11.75 -19.49
CA MET A 405 -2.57 -11.16 -19.80
C MET A 405 -1.78 -12.02 -20.80
N ALA A 406 -1.93 -13.35 -20.80
CA ALA A 406 -1.32 -14.22 -21.78
C ALA A 406 -1.74 -13.90 -23.23
N ALA A 407 -3.02 -13.49 -23.43
CA ALA A 407 -3.52 -13.03 -24.72
C ALA A 407 -2.80 -11.75 -25.24
N ARG A 408 -2.10 -11.04 -24.35
CA ARG A 408 -1.30 -9.83 -24.61
C ARG A 408 0.20 -10.08 -24.60
N GLY A 409 0.62 -11.35 -24.48
CA GLY A 409 2.02 -11.74 -24.41
C GLY A 409 2.70 -11.45 -23.05
N VAL A 410 1.95 -11.10 -22.02
CA VAL A 410 2.48 -10.77 -20.70
C VAL A 410 2.38 -11.98 -19.76
N THR A 411 3.50 -12.38 -19.18
CA THR A 411 3.54 -13.43 -18.15
C THR A 411 3.02 -12.87 -16.81
N VAL A 412 2.26 -13.67 -16.05
CA VAL A 412 1.78 -13.29 -14.70
C VAL A 412 2.45 -14.19 -13.67
N ALA A 413 3.02 -13.58 -12.64
CA ALA A 413 3.58 -14.27 -11.47
C ALA A 413 3.08 -13.60 -10.19
N THR A 414 3.04 -14.33 -9.07
CA THR A 414 2.79 -13.73 -7.77
C THR A 414 4.06 -13.11 -7.19
N GLN A 415 3.91 -12.20 -6.24
CA GLN A 415 5.01 -11.61 -5.50
C GLN A 415 5.89 -12.70 -4.85
N GLU A 416 5.27 -13.76 -4.34
CA GLU A 416 5.92 -14.90 -3.70
C GLU A 416 6.72 -15.74 -4.69
N ALA A 417 6.22 -15.90 -5.92
CA ALA A 417 6.90 -16.64 -6.96
C ALA A 417 8.21 -15.99 -7.42
N VAL A 418 8.33 -14.67 -7.27
CA VAL A 418 9.56 -13.92 -7.58
C VAL A 418 10.42 -13.64 -6.34
N GLY A 419 10.13 -14.30 -5.21
CA GLY A 419 10.90 -14.20 -3.97
C GLY A 419 10.55 -12.99 -3.10
N GLY A 420 9.47 -12.28 -3.42
CA GLY A 420 8.92 -11.19 -2.60
C GLY A 420 7.91 -11.69 -1.57
N SER A 421 7.22 -10.75 -0.94
CA SER A 421 6.13 -11.02 0.02
C SER A 421 5.04 -9.97 -0.15
N SER A 422 3.84 -10.41 -0.51
CA SER A 422 2.67 -9.54 -0.62
C SER A 422 2.30 -8.89 0.72
N ASP A 423 2.44 -9.63 1.81
CA ASP A 423 2.10 -9.16 3.15
C ASP A 423 3.14 -8.17 3.70
N ALA A 424 4.44 -8.41 3.43
CA ALA A 424 5.52 -7.57 3.96
C ALA A 424 5.84 -6.35 3.09
N LYS A 425 5.33 -6.27 1.86
CA LYS A 425 5.71 -5.29 0.83
C LYS A 425 5.66 -3.85 1.33
N GLU A 426 4.56 -3.44 1.97
CA GLU A 426 4.40 -2.07 2.45
C GLU A 426 5.32 -1.77 3.64
N ALA A 427 5.48 -2.71 4.57
CA ALA A 427 6.42 -2.55 5.67
C ALA A 427 7.87 -2.45 5.17
N ILE A 428 8.27 -3.29 4.20
CA ILE A 428 9.57 -3.18 3.51
C ILE A 428 9.74 -1.80 2.87
N ALA A 429 8.69 -1.29 2.22
CA ALA A 429 8.72 0.03 1.60
C ALA A 429 9.03 1.13 2.63
N PHE A 430 8.39 1.12 3.80
CA PHE A 430 8.66 2.13 4.83
C PHE A 430 10.03 1.98 5.50
N ALA A 431 10.62 0.78 5.55
CA ALA A 431 12.02 0.60 5.94
C ALA A 431 12.97 1.29 4.95
N LEU A 432 12.75 1.09 3.63
CA LEU A 432 13.55 1.73 2.58
C LEU A 432 13.38 3.25 2.54
N LEU A 433 12.15 3.75 2.63
CA LEU A 433 11.87 5.18 2.66
C LEU A 433 12.56 5.85 3.86
N ALA A 434 12.59 5.18 5.01
CA ALA A 434 13.31 5.67 6.18
C ALA A 434 14.84 5.70 5.98
N ASP A 435 15.39 4.68 5.34
CA ASP A 435 16.80 4.60 5.00
C ASP A 435 17.21 5.74 4.03
N TYR A 436 16.39 6.00 3.00
CA TYR A 436 16.57 7.13 2.09
C TYR A 436 16.45 8.48 2.82
N ALA A 437 15.50 8.62 3.73
CA ALA A 437 15.36 9.83 4.55
C ALA A 437 16.59 10.09 5.41
N MET A 438 17.16 9.05 6.04
CA MET A 438 18.39 9.15 6.82
C MET A 438 19.59 9.55 5.96
N ALA A 439 19.63 9.07 4.73
CA ALA A 439 20.63 9.44 3.73
C ALA A 439 20.36 10.82 3.07
N ARG A 440 19.24 11.48 3.39
CA ARG A 440 18.77 12.72 2.77
C ARG A 440 18.60 12.63 1.24
N GLN A 441 18.21 11.47 0.76
CA GLN A 441 17.92 11.23 -0.64
C GLN A 441 16.43 11.39 -0.91
N PRO A 442 16.03 11.98 -2.04
CA PRO A 442 14.63 12.01 -2.45
C PRO A 442 14.06 10.60 -2.59
N ALA A 443 12.79 10.44 -2.23
CA ALA A 443 12.15 9.13 -2.19
C ALA A 443 10.66 9.15 -2.61
N ASN A 444 10.22 10.18 -3.34
CA ASN A 444 8.94 10.19 -4.04
C ASN A 444 9.16 10.08 -5.55
N LEU A 445 8.12 9.70 -6.26
CA LEU A 445 8.05 9.74 -7.73
C LEU A 445 7.06 10.83 -8.16
N PRO A 446 7.52 11.99 -8.66
CA PRO A 446 6.65 13.05 -9.13
C PRO A 446 5.62 12.59 -10.17
N ALA A 447 6.00 11.71 -11.08
CA ALA A 447 5.10 11.15 -12.10
C ALA A 447 3.96 10.28 -11.51
N ALA A 448 4.14 9.74 -10.29
CA ALA A 448 3.13 8.93 -9.61
C ALA A 448 2.29 9.77 -8.62
N THR A 449 2.91 10.73 -7.92
CA THR A 449 2.23 11.54 -6.89
C THR A 449 1.71 12.87 -7.38
N GLY A 450 2.12 13.32 -8.58
CA GLY A 450 1.82 14.65 -9.10
C GLY A 450 2.66 15.77 -8.48
N ALA A 451 3.67 15.45 -7.68
CA ALA A 451 4.58 16.43 -7.08
C ALA A 451 5.35 17.22 -8.15
N ALA A 452 5.63 18.49 -7.89
CA ALA A 452 6.38 19.35 -8.82
C ALA A 452 7.86 18.98 -8.93
N ARG A 453 8.40 18.25 -7.95
CA ARG A 453 9.81 17.83 -7.88
C ARG A 453 10.03 16.68 -6.89
N PRO A 454 11.19 15.99 -7.01
CA PRO A 454 11.62 15.04 -5.98
C PRO A 454 11.79 15.69 -4.60
N ALA A 455 11.46 14.96 -3.54
CA ALA A 455 11.52 15.40 -2.16
C ALA A 455 12.08 14.30 -1.23
N VAL A 456 12.84 14.71 -0.22
CA VAL A 456 13.20 13.83 0.89
C VAL A 456 11.98 13.66 1.76
N LEU A 457 11.51 12.42 1.90
CA LEU A 457 10.32 12.10 2.64
C LEU A 457 10.60 11.84 4.11
N GLY A 458 9.61 12.15 4.95
CA GLY A 458 9.64 11.81 6.36
C GLY A 458 10.38 12.80 7.25
N ARG A 459 10.15 12.62 8.55
CA ARG A 459 10.71 13.41 9.63
C ARG A 459 11.41 12.49 10.61
N SER A 460 12.74 12.67 10.78
CA SER A 460 13.55 11.87 11.72
C SER A 460 13.36 12.36 13.16
N ARG A 461 13.21 11.39 14.07
CA ARG A 461 13.26 11.57 15.53
C ARG A 461 14.41 10.75 16.08
N THR A 462 15.30 11.38 16.83
CA THR A 462 16.43 10.74 17.50
C THR A 462 16.37 11.08 18.98
N GLU A 463 16.64 10.12 19.86
CA GLU A 463 16.94 10.46 21.24
C GLU A 463 18.30 11.17 21.34
N HIS A 464 18.32 12.23 22.14
CA HIS A 464 19.53 13.07 22.33
C HIS A 464 20.64 12.38 23.11
N SER A 465 20.46 11.15 23.59
CA SER A 465 21.36 10.50 24.55
C SER A 465 22.21 9.35 24.03
N THR A 466 22.07 8.92 22.77
CA THR A 466 22.92 7.83 22.29
C THR A 466 24.17 8.34 21.57
N ARG A 467 25.30 8.27 22.27
CA ARG A 467 26.66 8.32 21.67
C ARG A 467 26.77 7.41 20.42
N LEU A 468 25.97 6.33 20.36
CA LEU A 468 25.86 5.42 19.22
C LEU A 468 25.23 6.08 17.98
N GLY A 469 24.23 6.95 18.12
CA GLY A 469 23.66 7.69 16.98
C GLY A 469 24.65 8.67 16.36
N LEU A 470 25.49 9.27 17.18
CA LEU A 470 26.60 10.13 16.71
C LEU A 470 27.77 9.32 16.11
N GLN A 471 28.09 8.16 16.67
CA GLN A 471 29.13 7.27 16.16
C GLN A 471 28.71 6.57 14.87
N ALA A 472 27.47 6.09 14.77
CA ALA A 472 26.89 5.55 13.53
C ALA A 472 26.82 6.64 12.44
N ARG A 473 26.41 7.86 12.79
CA ARG A 473 26.41 9.01 11.88
C ARG A 473 27.83 9.41 11.46
N GLN A 474 28.79 9.36 12.38
CA GLN A 474 30.21 9.68 12.11
C GLN A 474 30.85 8.57 11.28
N ALA A 475 30.55 7.29 11.56
CA ALA A 475 30.99 6.16 10.75
C ALA A 475 30.38 6.16 9.34
N LEU A 476 29.12 6.59 9.18
CA LEU A 476 28.48 6.79 7.88
C LEU A 476 29.11 7.94 7.11
N LEU A 477 29.43 9.04 7.78
CA LEU A 477 30.14 10.21 7.20
C LEU A 477 31.60 9.90 6.84
N GLU A 478 32.27 9.13 7.67
CA GLU A 478 33.67 8.73 7.46
C GLU A 478 33.81 7.63 6.39
N ARG A 479 32.79 6.79 6.17
CA ARG A 479 32.78 5.69 5.19
C ARG A 479 32.28 6.03 3.79
N GLY A 480 32.05 7.30 3.45
CA GLY A 480 31.82 7.69 2.06
C GLY A 480 30.68 8.63 1.74
N TYR A 481 29.81 9.01 2.69
CA TYR A 481 28.77 10.02 2.45
C TYR A 481 29.31 11.45 2.21
N SER A 482 30.59 11.70 2.46
CA SER A 482 31.21 13.01 2.25
C SER A 482 31.56 13.32 0.79
N ARG A 483 31.47 12.38 -0.15
CA ARG A 483 31.89 12.59 -1.56
C ARG A 483 30.79 13.00 -2.52
N VAL A 484 29.52 13.00 -2.14
CA VAL A 484 28.40 13.41 -3.03
C VAL A 484 28.12 14.92 -3.01
N ARG A 485 29.00 15.75 -2.44
CA ARG A 485 28.83 17.21 -2.34
C ARG A 485 29.51 18.05 -3.43
N ALA A 486 30.05 17.46 -4.48
CA ALA A 486 30.71 18.23 -5.53
C ALA A 486 30.52 17.60 -6.92
N GLN A 487 29.34 17.71 -7.47
CA GLN A 487 29.12 17.87 -8.92
C GLN A 487 27.74 18.50 -9.16
#